data_06b8e102485d0900644fa518f4efcfda
#
_entry.id   06b8e102485d0900644fa518f4efcfda
#
_cell.length_a   1.000
_cell.length_b   1.000
_cell.length_c   1.000
_cell.angle_alpha   90.00
_cell.angle_beta   90.00
_cell.angle_gamma   90.00
#
_symmetry.space_group_name_H-M   'P 1'
#
loop_
_entity.id
_entity.type
_entity.pdbx_description
1 polymer ?
#
loop_
_entity_poly.entity_id
_entity_poly.type
_entity_poly.pdbx_seq_one_letter_code
_entity_poly.pdbx_strand_id
1 'polypeptide(L)'
;MPEVAERNRDRIARRQVDKFAERRAQLAAAALQTLAEQGYARTSLRDIAQNSDFSHGVLHYYFADKFELIGHCVRQYKAECVTRYDSIVATAGSAGELKRVFGAVMATTLRQDATMHRLWYDLRNQSLFDESFRSDVLEIDQSLERMIWRIVSKFADLAGAPLALPSGAAYAVFDGLFQQALLRHLAGSADAARNLEENLQQVLESLTVR
;
A
#
# COMPACT_ATOMS: atom_id res chain seq x y z
N MET A 1 4.76 -37.49 -31.11
CA MET A 1 5.52 -37.41 -29.84
C MET A 1 6.23 -36.05 -29.57
N PRO A 2 6.30 -35.05 -30.45
CA PRO A 2 6.89 -33.74 -30.14
C PRO A 2 6.04 -32.93 -29.17
N GLU A 3 4.71 -33.00 -29.24
CA GLU A 3 3.76 -32.20 -28.47
C GLU A 3 3.79 -32.46 -26.93
N VAL A 4 4.06 -33.71 -26.52
CA VAL A 4 4.18 -34.07 -25.07
C VAL A 4 5.49 -33.55 -24.50
N ALA A 5 6.57 -33.50 -25.26
CA ALA A 5 7.86 -32.95 -24.85
C ALA A 5 7.82 -31.43 -24.73
N GLU A 6 7.05 -30.78 -25.58
CA GLU A 6 6.84 -29.33 -25.57
C GLU A 6 5.98 -28.90 -24.35
N ARG A 7 4.85 -29.56 -24.10
CA ARG A 7 4.02 -29.34 -22.89
C ARG A 7 4.80 -29.58 -21.59
N ASN A 8 5.70 -30.55 -21.58
CA ASN A 8 6.52 -30.83 -20.40
C ASN A 8 7.58 -29.75 -20.16
N ARG A 9 8.19 -29.21 -21.22
CA ARG A 9 9.11 -28.08 -21.15
C ARG A 9 8.40 -26.80 -20.64
N ASP A 10 7.23 -26.51 -21.18
CA ASP A 10 6.42 -25.36 -20.76
C ASP A 10 6.00 -25.48 -19.31
N ARG A 11 5.64 -26.68 -18.85
CA ARG A 11 5.30 -26.92 -17.44
C ARG A 11 6.50 -26.74 -16.51
N ILE A 12 7.68 -27.19 -16.93
CA ILE A 12 8.92 -27.01 -16.15
C ILE A 12 9.31 -25.54 -16.11
N ALA A 13 9.24 -24.83 -17.25
CA ALA A 13 9.52 -23.40 -17.32
C ALA A 13 8.58 -22.58 -16.43
N ARG A 14 7.26 -22.85 -16.47
CA ARG A 14 6.28 -22.20 -15.58
C ARG A 14 6.59 -22.46 -14.10
N ARG A 15 6.88 -23.71 -13.72
CA ARG A 15 7.26 -24.04 -12.34
C ARG A 15 8.54 -23.34 -11.87
N GLN A 16 9.50 -23.11 -12.76
CA GLN A 16 10.71 -22.36 -12.42
C GLN A 16 10.40 -20.87 -12.22
N VAL A 17 9.57 -20.28 -13.08
CA VAL A 17 9.10 -18.90 -12.96
C VAL A 17 8.32 -18.72 -11.63
N ASP A 18 7.40 -19.64 -11.32
CA ASP A 18 6.61 -19.60 -10.11
C ASP A 18 7.50 -19.68 -8.85
N LYS A 19 8.48 -20.59 -8.83
CA LYS A 19 9.44 -20.71 -7.74
C LYS A 19 10.32 -19.47 -7.57
N PHE A 20 10.72 -18.85 -8.69
CA PHE A 20 11.50 -17.63 -8.66
C PHE A 20 10.67 -16.47 -8.07
N ALA A 21 9.42 -16.32 -8.50
CA ALA A 21 8.50 -15.31 -8.00
C ALA A 21 8.19 -15.52 -6.50
N GLU A 22 7.93 -16.77 -6.09
CA GLU A 22 7.70 -17.12 -4.69
C GLU A 22 8.91 -16.78 -3.80
N ARG A 23 10.12 -17.08 -4.30
CA ARG A 23 11.34 -16.74 -3.56
C ARG A 23 11.59 -15.25 -3.47
N ARG A 24 11.30 -14.49 -4.53
CA ARG A 24 11.33 -13.02 -4.48
C ARG A 24 10.36 -12.47 -3.43
N ALA A 25 9.15 -13.02 -3.36
CA ALA A 25 8.16 -12.61 -2.37
C ALA A 25 8.62 -12.89 -0.93
N GLN A 26 9.23 -14.05 -0.66
CA GLN A 26 9.79 -14.38 0.66
C GLN A 26 10.93 -13.43 1.06
N LEU A 27 11.85 -13.14 0.12
CA LEU A 27 12.96 -12.22 0.34
C LEU A 27 12.45 -10.79 0.59
N ALA A 28 11.43 -10.38 -0.18
CA ALA A 28 10.78 -9.09 -0.01
C ALA A 28 10.10 -8.95 1.36
N ALA A 29 9.38 -9.97 1.82
CA ALA A 29 8.75 -9.98 3.13
C ALA A 29 9.79 -9.85 4.27
N ALA A 30 10.91 -10.58 4.18
CA ALA A 30 11.99 -10.48 5.15
C ALA A 30 12.67 -9.11 5.14
N ALA A 31 12.88 -8.52 3.95
CA ALA A 31 13.46 -7.20 3.79
C ALA A 31 12.56 -6.10 4.36
N LEU A 32 11.26 -6.29 4.22
CA LEU A 32 10.26 -5.28 4.54
C LEU A 32 10.32 -4.86 6.02
N GLN A 33 10.55 -5.82 6.93
CA GLN A 33 10.69 -5.53 8.36
C GLN A 33 11.90 -4.63 8.64
N THR A 34 13.07 -4.96 8.10
CA THR A 34 14.28 -4.15 8.28
C THR A 34 14.12 -2.74 7.71
N LEU A 35 13.51 -2.65 6.52
CA LEU A 35 13.22 -1.36 5.87
C LEU A 35 12.22 -0.53 6.68
N ALA A 36 11.20 -1.17 7.20
CA ALA A 36 10.17 -0.50 7.99
C ALA A 36 10.73 0.05 9.32
N GLU A 37 11.70 -0.61 9.92
CA GLU A 37 12.35 -0.18 11.16
C GLU A 37 13.37 0.93 10.93
N GLN A 38 14.23 0.80 9.90
CA GLN A 38 15.39 1.68 9.67
C GLN A 38 15.12 2.81 8.67
N GLY A 39 14.11 2.65 7.80
CA GLY A 39 13.81 3.56 6.70
C GLY A 39 14.69 3.30 5.47
N TYR A 40 14.27 3.89 4.34
CA TYR A 40 14.94 3.71 3.06
C TYR A 40 16.42 4.15 3.07
N ALA A 41 16.69 5.37 3.57
CA ALA A 41 18.02 5.99 3.46
C ALA A 41 19.10 5.24 4.25
N ARG A 42 18.73 4.59 5.36
CA ARG A 42 19.64 3.92 6.28
C ARG A 42 19.83 2.43 6.02
N THR A 43 19.05 1.84 5.10
CA THR A 43 19.07 0.41 4.85
C THR A 43 19.85 0.09 3.58
N SER A 44 20.80 -0.84 3.66
CA SER A 44 21.48 -1.45 2.51
C SER A 44 21.03 -2.92 2.35
N LEU A 45 21.32 -3.54 1.17
CA LEU A 45 21.11 -4.98 0.99
C LEU A 45 21.88 -5.82 1.99
N ARG A 46 23.01 -5.30 2.50
CA ARG A 46 23.81 -5.96 3.54
C ARG A 46 23.09 -5.95 4.88
N ASP A 47 22.47 -4.83 5.26
CA ASP A 47 21.71 -4.72 6.51
C ASP A 47 20.49 -5.63 6.47
N ILE A 48 19.81 -5.71 5.31
CA ILE A 48 18.70 -6.65 5.10
C ILE A 48 19.17 -8.10 5.26
N ALA A 49 20.33 -8.46 4.68
CA ALA A 49 20.89 -9.80 4.82
C ALA A 49 21.22 -10.13 6.28
N GLN A 50 21.79 -9.18 7.02
CA GLN A 50 22.14 -9.37 8.43
C GLN A 50 20.93 -9.57 9.36
N ASN A 51 19.80 -8.99 8.98
CA ASN A 51 18.53 -9.07 9.75
C ASN A 51 17.53 -10.10 9.18
N SER A 52 17.99 -10.99 8.32
CA SER A 52 17.18 -12.05 7.71
C SER A 52 17.93 -13.38 7.64
N ASP A 53 17.22 -14.45 7.37
CA ASP A 53 17.81 -15.79 7.13
C ASP A 53 18.51 -15.91 5.76
N PHE A 54 18.66 -14.81 5.00
CA PHE A 54 19.18 -14.83 3.66
C PHE A 54 20.57 -14.21 3.58
N SER A 55 21.45 -14.84 2.81
CA SER A 55 22.77 -14.25 2.55
C SER A 55 22.68 -13.07 1.57
N HIS A 56 23.64 -12.16 1.68
CA HIS A 56 23.78 -11.04 0.75
C HIS A 56 23.88 -11.49 -0.72
N GLY A 57 24.56 -12.60 -1.00
CA GLY A 57 24.63 -13.17 -2.35
C GLY A 57 23.28 -13.65 -2.88
N VAL A 58 22.41 -14.19 -2.01
CA VAL A 58 21.05 -14.58 -2.40
C VAL A 58 20.23 -13.36 -2.76
N LEU A 59 20.29 -12.27 -1.97
CA LEU A 59 19.59 -11.03 -2.28
C LEU A 59 20.01 -10.47 -3.65
N HIS A 60 21.31 -10.40 -3.94
CA HIS A 60 21.84 -9.94 -5.23
C HIS A 60 21.49 -10.83 -6.42
N TYR A 61 21.22 -12.11 -6.21
CA TYR A 61 20.74 -12.99 -7.28
C TYR A 61 19.32 -12.68 -7.71
N TYR A 62 18.46 -12.25 -6.76
CA TYR A 62 17.05 -11.99 -7.03
C TYR A 62 16.71 -10.52 -7.30
N PHE A 63 17.55 -9.60 -6.83
CA PHE A 63 17.36 -8.16 -6.97
C PHE A 63 18.67 -7.48 -7.37
N ALA A 64 18.64 -6.73 -8.46
CA ALA A 64 19.81 -6.02 -8.98
C ALA A 64 20.36 -5.02 -7.96
N ASP A 65 19.47 -4.35 -7.25
CA ASP A 65 19.82 -3.36 -6.25
C ASP A 65 18.76 -3.22 -5.14
N LYS A 66 19.00 -2.31 -4.22
CA LYS A 66 18.10 -1.98 -3.13
C LYS A 66 16.76 -1.43 -3.64
N PHE A 67 16.77 -0.66 -4.72
CA PHE A 67 15.56 -0.02 -5.25
C PHE A 67 14.58 -1.05 -5.80
N GLU A 68 15.08 -2.02 -6.56
CA GLU A 68 14.25 -3.10 -7.10
C GLU A 68 13.61 -3.92 -5.97
N LEU A 69 14.38 -4.26 -4.94
CA LEU A 69 13.87 -4.98 -3.77
C LEU A 69 12.77 -4.19 -3.06
N ILE A 70 13.03 -2.92 -2.76
CA ILE A 70 12.09 -2.07 -2.02
C ILE A 70 10.83 -1.79 -2.84
N GLY A 71 10.98 -1.47 -4.12
CA GLY A 71 9.85 -1.30 -5.03
C GLY A 71 8.96 -2.55 -5.08
N HIS A 72 9.57 -3.74 -5.11
CA HIS A 72 8.84 -5.00 -5.03
C HIS A 72 8.08 -5.17 -3.71
N CYS A 73 8.74 -4.91 -2.57
CA CYS A 73 8.13 -4.98 -1.24
C CYS A 73 6.91 -4.07 -1.12
N VAL A 74 7.06 -2.82 -1.51
CA VAL A 74 5.99 -1.82 -1.35
C VAL A 74 4.84 -2.09 -2.30
N ARG A 75 5.11 -2.49 -3.55
CA ARG A 75 4.05 -2.92 -4.49
C ARG A 75 3.23 -4.07 -3.92
N GLN A 76 3.89 -5.11 -3.40
CA GLN A 76 3.19 -6.26 -2.81
C GLN A 76 2.29 -5.82 -1.64
N TYR A 77 2.83 -5.08 -0.68
CA TYR A 77 2.07 -4.58 0.46
C TYR A 77 0.88 -3.70 0.03
N LYS A 78 1.10 -2.78 -0.92
CA LYS A 78 0.04 -1.87 -1.37
C LYS A 78 -1.02 -2.57 -2.21
N ALA A 79 -0.69 -3.62 -2.95
CA ALA A 79 -1.68 -4.46 -3.62
C ALA A 79 -2.67 -5.10 -2.64
N GLU A 80 -2.22 -5.51 -1.46
CA GLU A 80 -3.10 -5.96 -0.39
C GLU A 80 -3.91 -4.82 0.23
N CYS A 81 -3.30 -3.66 0.43
CA CYS A 81 -3.98 -2.49 0.98
C CYS A 81 -5.17 -2.05 0.14
N VAL A 82 -5.05 -2.01 -1.19
CA VAL A 82 -6.10 -1.50 -2.08
C VAL A 82 -7.34 -2.40 -2.14
N THR A 83 -7.22 -3.68 -1.79
CA THR A 83 -8.34 -4.62 -1.74
C THR A 83 -9.01 -4.71 -0.37
N ARG A 84 -8.35 -4.20 0.68
CA ARG A 84 -8.84 -4.26 2.08
C ARG A 84 -10.23 -3.64 2.24
N TYR A 85 -10.56 -2.65 1.42
CA TYR A 85 -11.82 -1.90 1.50
C TYR A 85 -12.91 -2.39 0.54
N ASP A 86 -12.63 -3.37 -0.31
CA ASP A 86 -13.57 -3.85 -1.32
C ASP A 86 -14.82 -4.48 -0.68
N SER A 87 -14.66 -5.17 0.44
CA SER A 87 -15.79 -5.72 1.20
C SER A 87 -16.73 -4.62 1.75
N ILE A 88 -16.18 -3.49 2.19
CA ILE A 88 -16.96 -2.35 2.68
C ILE A 88 -17.80 -1.77 1.56
N VAL A 89 -17.21 -1.57 0.38
CA VAL A 89 -17.89 -1.06 -0.80
C VAL A 89 -19.01 -2.00 -1.24
N ALA A 90 -18.78 -3.32 -1.17
CA ALA A 90 -19.73 -4.33 -1.59
C ALA A 90 -20.90 -4.49 -0.62
N THR A 91 -20.70 -4.35 0.69
CA THR A 91 -21.70 -4.74 1.71
C THR A 91 -22.41 -3.57 2.36
N ALA A 92 -21.88 -2.34 2.31
CA ALA A 92 -22.51 -1.19 2.95
C ALA A 92 -23.91 -0.91 2.35
N GLY A 93 -24.91 -0.93 3.23
CA GLY A 93 -26.31 -0.68 2.87
C GLY A 93 -26.74 0.79 3.01
N SER A 94 -25.91 1.65 3.63
CA SER A 94 -26.19 3.07 3.81
C SER A 94 -24.91 3.90 3.86
N ALA A 95 -25.01 5.20 3.51
CA ALA A 95 -23.91 6.14 3.62
C ALA A 95 -23.37 6.25 5.06
N GLY A 96 -24.26 6.23 6.06
CA GLY A 96 -23.88 6.25 7.46
C GLY A 96 -23.09 5.03 7.91
N GLU A 97 -23.46 3.84 7.44
CA GLU A 97 -22.73 2.60 7.68
C GLU A 97 -21.35 2.64 7.01
N LEU A 98 -21.30 2.99 5.72
CA LEU A 98 -20.06 3.05 4.95
C LEU A 98 -19.05 3.97 5.62
N LYS A 99 -19.44 5.22 5.97
CA LYS A 99 -18.51 6.17 6.58
C LYS A 99 -17.96 5.69 7.92
N ARG A 100 -18.82 5.09 8.76
CA ARG A 100 -18.44 4.57 10.08
C ARG A 100 -17.45 3.40 9.94
N VAL A 101 -17.76 2.42 9.07
CA VAL A 101 -16.91 1.24 8.89
C VAL A 101 -15.58 1.63 8.22
N PHE A 102 -15.61 2.47 7.20
CA PHE A 102 -14.40 2.97 6.54
C PHE A 102 -13.48 3.72 7.51
N GLY A 103 -14.01 4.66 8.28
CA GLY A 103 -13.25 5.41 9.28
C GLY A 103 -12.59 4.49 10.32
N ALA A 104 -13.34 3.52 10.86
CA ALA A 104 -12.85 2.55 11.84
C ALA A 104 -11.74 1.65 11.26
N VAL A 105 -11.89 1.18 10.01
CA VAL A 105 -10.85 0.37 9.34
C VAL A 105 -9.60 1.19 9.05
N MET A 106 -9.73 2.45 8.62
CA MET A 106 -8.58 3.35 8.43
C MET A 106 -7.84 3.63 9.74
N ALA A 107 -8.57 3.86 10.84
CA ALA A 107 -7.99 4.04 12.17
C ALA A 107 -7.26 2.76 12.66
N THR A 108 -7.79 1.59 12.34
CA THR A 108 -7.15 0.31 12.62
C THR A 108 -5.88 0.12 11.80
N THR A 109 -5.94 0.42 10.51
CA THR A 109 -4.77 0.41 9.60
C THR A 109 -3.66 1.33 10.11
N LEU A 110 -4.00 2.53 10.59
CA LEU A 110 -3.03 3.44 11.18
C LEU A 110 -2.29 2.81 12.38
N ARG A 111 -3.02 2.12 13.27
CA ARG A 111 -2.42 1.50 14.45
C ARG A 111 -1.58 0.26 14.13
N GLN A 112 -2.06 -0.58 13.23
CA GLN A 112 -1.45 -1.88 12.94
C GLN A 112 -0.30 -1.79 11.95
N ASP A 113 -0.44 -0.93 10.95
CA ASP A 113 0.46 -0.86 9.80
C ASP A 113 1.29 0.45 9.76
N ALA A 114 1.38 1.19 10.87
CA ALA A 114 2.07 2.49 10.94
C ALA A 114 3.48 2.44 10.34
N THR A 115 4.24 1.39 10.64
CA THR A 115 5.62 1.20 10.18
C THR A 115 5.68 1.05 8.65
N MET A 116 4.72 0.32 8.08
CA MET A 116 4.62 0.13 6.62
C MET A 116 4.21 1.41 5.90
N HIS A 117 3.28 2.16 6.48
CA HIS A 117 2.88 3.45 5.93
C HIS A 117 3.98 4.50 6.05
N ARG A 118 4.79 4.48 7.13
CA ARG A 118 6.00 5.30 7.24
C ARG A 118 6.96 5.02 6.10
N LEU A 119 7.21 3.75 5.78
CA LEU A 119 8.06 3.36 4.65
C LEU A 119 7.48 3.85 3.32
N TRP A 120 6.17 3.75 3.12
CA TRP A 120 5.51 4.27 1.92
C TRP A 120 5.76 5.77 1.71
N TYR A 121 5.55 6.59 2.74
CA TYR A 121 5.79 8.03 2.64
C TYR A 121 7.28 8.37 2.50
N ASP A 122 8.18 7.59 3.10
CA ASP A 122 9.63 7.73 2.88
C ASP A 122 9.98 7.51 1.41
N LEU A 123 9.54 6.42 0.80
CA LEU A 123 9.76 6.14 -0.62
C LEU A 123 9.14 7.18 -1.54
N ARG A 124 7.91 7.61 -1.25
CA ARG A 124 7.23 8.65 -2.02
C ARG A 124 8.02 9.96 -1.99
N ASN A 125 8.57 10.36 -0.84
CA ASN A 125 9.43 11.52 -0.73
C ASN A 125 10.76 11.34 -1.47
N GLN A 126 11.39 10.17 -1.38
CA GLN A 126 12.63 9.89 -2.11
C GLN A 126 12.44 9.96 -3.63
N SER A 127 11.29 9.53 -4.16
CA SER A 127 10.99 9.59 -5.60
C SER A 127 10.93 11.01 -6.18
N LEU A 128 10.84 12.04 -5.34
CA LEU A 128 10.95 13.44 -5.78
C LEU A 128 12.39 13.79 -6.21
N PHE A 129 13.38 13.08 -5.67
CA PHE A 129 14.81 13.32 -5.91
C PHE A 129 15.45 12.23 -6.77
N ASP A 130 14.94 11.00 -6.72
CA ASP A 130 15.46 9.84 -7.43
C ASP A 130 14.43 9.30 -8.43
N GLU A 131 14.83 9.23 -9.71
CA GLU A 131 13.96 8.80 -10.81
C GLU A 131 13.83 7.29 -10.94
N SER A 132 14.76 6.54 -10.35
CA SER A 132 14.87 5.08 -10.57
C SER A 132 13.62 4.29 -10.23
N PHE A 133 12.82 4.76 -9.27
CA PHE A 133 11.57 4.11 -8.84
C PHE A 133 10.34 5.04 -8.89
N ARG A 134 10.45 6.20 -9.53
CA ARG A 134 9.34 7.18 -9.64
C ARG A 134 8.13 6.58 -10.34
N SER A 135 8.34 5.76 -11.38
CA SER A 135 7.26 5.09 -12.08
C SER A 135 6.49 4.13 -11.17
N ASP A 136 7.19 3.36 -10.34
CA ASP A 136 6.59 2.43 -9.38
C ASP A 136 5.75 3.17 -8.31
N VAL A 137 6.28 4.29 -7.82
CA VAL A 137 5.58 5.13 -6.84
C VAL A 137 4.32 5.73 -7.46
N LEU A 138 4.37 6.21 -8.70
CA LEU A 138 3.21 6.75 -9.41
C LEU A 138 2.14 5.67 -9.65
N GLU A 139 2.52 4.45 -10.01
CA GLU A 139 1.58 3.34 -10.19
C GLU A 139 0.85 2.99 -8.89
N ILE A 140 1.60 2.92 -7.77
CA ILE A 140 1.04 2.68 -6.45
C ILE A 140 0.10 3.84 -6.05
N ASP A 141 0.53 5.07 -6.23
CA ASP A 141 -0.25 6.27 -5.90
C ASP A 141 -1.58 6.29 -6.66
N GLN A 142 -1.57 6.00 -7.96
CA GLN A 142 -2.77 5.85 -8.77
C GLN A 142 -3.69 4.71 -8.30
N SER A 143 -3.12 3.62 -7.81
CA SER A 143 -3.92 2.51 -7.28
C SER A 143 -4.63 2.88 -5.98
N LEU A 144 -3.97 3.66 -5.12
CA LEU A 144 -4.56 4.21 -3.90
C LEU A 144 -5.65 5.26 -4.22
N GLU A 145 -5.43 6.11 -5.23
CA GLU A 145 -6.46 7.04 -5.71
C GLU A 145 -7.71 6.28 -6.17
N ARG A 146 -7.55 5.22 -6.99
CA ARG A 146 -8.69 4.39 -7.41
C ARG A 146 -9.40 3.72 -6.24
N MET A 147 -8.66 3.28 -5.21
CA MET A 147 -9.25 2.72 -3.99
C MET A 147 -10.12 3.75 -3.26
N ILE A 148 -9.60 4.94 -3.00
CA ILE A 148 -10.35 6.02 -2.34
C ILE A 148 -11.55 6.43 -3.20
N TRP A 149 -11.38 6.52 -4.52
CA TRP A 149 -12.48 6.87 -5.42
C TRP A 149 -13.63 5.88 -5.36
N ARG A 150 -13.38 4.57 -5.26
CA ARG A 150 -14.44 3.57 -5.06
C ARG A 150 -15.24 3.82 -3.78
N ILE A 151 -14.58 4.17 -2.68
CA ILE A 151 -15.24 4.48 -1.39
C ILE A 151 -16.10 5.75 -1.52
N VAL A 152 -15.50 6.81 -2.04
CA VAL A 152 -16.16 8.12 -2.18
C VAL A 152 -17.35 8.06 -3.13
N SER A 153 -17.21 7.37 -4.27
CA SER A 153 -18.30 7.16 -5.23
C SER A 153 -19.45 6.35 -4.60
N LYS A 154 -19.12 5.25 -3.91
CA LYS A 154 -20.14 4.45 -3.22
C LYS A 154 -20.87 5.25 -2.14
N PHE A 155 -20.14 6.11 -1.41
CA PHE A 155 -20.75 7.00 -0.42
C PHE A 155 -21.74 7.97 -1.07
N ALA A 156 -21.35 8.60 -2.17
CA ALA A 156 -22.20 9.52 -2.93
C ALA A 156 -23.46 8.84 -3.46
N ASP A 157 -23.33 7.63 -4.04
CA ASP A 157 -24.45 6.81 -4.52
C ASP A 157 -25.43 6.51 -3.37
N LEU A 158 -24.94 6.08 -2.23
CA LEU A 158 -25.76 5.75 -1.06
C LEU A 158 -26.40 6.99 -0.41
N ALA A 159 -25.74 8.16 -0.51
CA ALA A 159 -26.27 9.44 -0.04
C ALA A 159 -27.27 10.08 -1.02
N GLY A 160 -27.31 9.62 -2.26
CA GLY A 160 -28.12 10.21 -3.33
C GLY A 160 -27.70 11.63 -3.70
N ALA A 161 -26.40 11.96 -3.57
CA ALA A 161 -25.88 13.30 -3.77
C ALA A 161 -24.60 13.27 -4.65
N PRO A 162 -24.43 14.23 -5.58
CA PRO A 162 -23.27 14.28 -6.45
C PRO A 162 -22.00 14.66 -5.68
N LEU A 163 -20.86 14.23 -6.20
CA LEU A 163 -19.54 14.58 -5.63
C LEU A 163 -19.14 16.00 -6.03
N ALA A 164 -18.55 16.73 -5.08
CA ALA A 164 -18.05 18.08 -5.24
C ALA A 164 -16.62 18.14 -5.82
N LEU A 165 -15.85 17.06 -5.71
CA LEU A 165 -14.43 17.02 -6.08
C LEU A 165 -14.13 15.87 -7.06
N PRO A 166 -13.17 16.06 -7.98
CA PRO A 166 -12.63 14.97 -8.81
C PRO A 166 -11.78 14.00 -7.98
N SER A 167 -11.51 12.81 -8.53
CA SER A 167 -10.82 11.70 -7.83
C SER A 167 -9.48 12.11 -7.22
N GLY A 168 -8.62 12.79 -7.96
CA GLY A 168 -7.31 13.21 -7.47
C GLY A 168 -7.39 14.19 -6.29
N ALA A 169 -8.35 15.12 -6.31
CA ALA A 169 -8.55 16.05 -5.20
C ALA A 169 -9.11 15.33 -3.96
N ALA A 170 -10.09 14.45 -4.15
CA ALA A 170 -10.61 13.62 -3.06
C ALA A 170 -9.48 12.78 -2.44
N TYR A 171 -8.70 12.06 -3.28
CA TYR A 171 -7.56 11.28 -2.81
C TYR A 171 -6.56 12.13 -2.02
N ALA A 172 -6.18 13.30 -2.51
CA ALA A 172 -5.23 14.19 -1.83
C ALA A 172 -5.69 14.58 -0.41
N VAL A 173 -6.99 14.79 -0.21
CA VAL A 173 -7.55 15.08 1.12
C VAL A 173 -7.40 13.85 2.05
N PHE A 174 -7.79 12.66 1.60
CA PHE A 174 -7.69 11.44 2.42
C PHE A 174 -6.25 11.07 2.73
N ASP A 175 -5.36 11.15 1.75
CA ASP A 175 -3.92 10.89 1.90
C ASP A 175 -3.29 11.87 2.89
N GLY A 176 -3.59 13.17 2.78
CA GLY A 176 -3.10 14.20 3.69
C GLY A 176 -3.56 13.99 5.14
N LEU A 177 -4.83 13.62 5.34
CA LEU A 177 -5.36 13.29 6.68
C LEU A 177 -4.66 12.07 7.27
N PHE A 178 -4.45 11.03 6.46
CA PHE A 178 -3.77 9.82 6.92
C PHE A 178 -2.30 10.09 7.25
N GLN A 179 -1.57 10.82 6.40
CA GLN A 179 -0.18 11.19 6.64
C GLN A 179 -0.02 12.03 7.92
N GLN A 180 -0.92 13.00 8.13
CA GLN A 180 -0.92 13.82 9.35
C GLN A 180 -1.19 12.98 10.60
N ALA A 181 -2.15 12.07 10.54
CA ALA A 181 -2.47 11.16 11.63
C ALA A 181 -1.31 10.21 11.93
N LEU A 182 -0.64 9.69 10.89
CA LEU A 182 0.55 8.85 11.02
C LEU A 182 1.66 9.59 11.77
N LEU A 183 1.95 10.83 11.40
CA LEU A 183 2.97 11.64 12.08
C LEU A 183 2.65 11.82 13.57
N ARG A 184 1.39 12.10 13.89
CA ARG A 184 0.93 12.23 15.29
C ARG A 184 1.01 10.92 16.06
N HIS A 185 0.63 9.82 15.42
CA HIS A 185 0.72 8.47 15.99
C HIS A 185 2.18 8.09 16.31
N LEU A 186 3.10 8.34 15.39
CA LEU A 186 4.53 8.11 15.58
C LEU A 186 5.15 9.02 16.66
N ALA A 187 4.57 10.19 16.87
CA ALA A 187 4.92 11.10 17.98
C ALA A 187 4.29 10.70 19.33
N GLY A 188 3.56 9.59 19.41
CA GLY A 188 2.97 9.07 20.65
C GLY A 188 1.60 9.64 21.02
N SER A 189 0.91 10.32 20.10
CA SER A 189 -0.46 10.85 20.39
C SER A 189 -1.46 9.71 20.52
N ALA A 190 -2.07 9.56 21.68
CA ALA A 190 -3.08 8.55 21.96
C ALA A 190 -4.36 8.71 21.13
N ASP A 191 -4.66 9.94 20.73
CA ASP A 191 -5.90 10.30 20.02
C ASP A 191 -5.76 10.28 18.50
N ALA A 192 -4.56 10.02 17.95
CA ALA A 192 -4.29 10.13 16.52
C ALA A 192 -5.26 9.31 15.66
N ALA A 193 -5.51 8.05 16.05
CA ALA A 193 -6.40 7.15 15.32
C ALA A 193 -7.88 7.55 15.45
N ARG A 194 -8.33 7.98 16.61
CA ARG A 194 -9.69 8.48 16.82
C ARG A 194 -9.94 9.74 16.00
N ASN A 195 -9.03 10.70 16.06
CA ASN A 195 -9.15 11.94 15.29
C ASN A 195 -9.13 11.68 13.77
N LEU A 196 -8.34 10.68 13.31
CA LEU A 196 -8.38 10.26 11.91
C LEU A 196 -9.78 9.76 11.53
N GLU A 197 -10.35 8.84 12.33
CA GLU A 197 -11.68 8.27 12.09
C GLU A 197 -12.74 9.37 11.99
N GLU A 198 -12.77 10.29 12.95
CA GLU A 198 -13.72 11.41 13.00
C GLU A 198 -13.56 12.35 11.78
N ASN A 199 -12.32 12.72 11.44
CA ASN A 199 -12.03 13.58 10.30
C ASN A 199 -12.43 12.93 8.96
N LEU A 200 -12.18 11.62 8.79
CA LEU A 200 -12.57 10.90 7.57
C LEU A 200 -14.09 10.85 7.40
N GLN A 201 -14.84 10.68 8.49
CA GLN A 201 -16.29 10.70 8.47
C GLN A 201 -16.83 12.08 8.08
N GLN A 202 -16.26 13.16 8.63
CA GLN A 202 -16.63 14.54 8.29
C GLN A 202 -16.30 14.88 6.84
N VAL A 203 -15.12 14.46 6.35
CA VAL A 203 -14.71 14.71 4.97
C VAL A 203 -15.64 14.01 4.00
N LEU A 204 -16.02 12.73 4.24
CA LEU A 204 -16.98 12.03 3.36
C LEU A 204 -18.29 12.80 3.24
N GLU A 205 -18.82 13.33 4.32
CA GLU A 205 -20.04 14.16 4.30
C GLU A 205 -19.86 15.47 3.53
N SER A 206 -18.67 16.07 3.63
CA SER A 206 -18.35 17.35 2.99
C SER A 206 -18.05 17.23 1.50
N LEU A 207 -17.77 16.02 1.00
CA LEU A 207 -17.49 15.77 -0.41
C LEU A 207 -18.76 15.67 -1.29
N THR A 208 -19.94 15.64 -0.70
CA THR A 208 -21.19 15.63 -1.43
C THR A 208 -21.87 17.00 -1.43
N VAL A 209 -22.44 17.37 -2.57
CA VAL A 209 -23.19 18.65 -2.71
C VAL A 209 -24.63 18.37 -2.24
N ARG A 210 -25.15 19.21 -1.37
CA ARG A 210 -26.56 19.20 -0.95
C ARG A 210 -27.43 19.92 -1.96
#